data_90cbf31549c4cc620e434bb67f72a5f0
#
_entry.id   90cbf31549c4cc620e434bb67f72a5f0
#
_cell.length_a   1.000
_cell.length_b   1.000
_cell.length_c   1.000
_cell.angle_alpha   90.00
_cell.angle_beta   90.00
_cell.angle_gamma   90.00
#
_symmetry.space_group_name_H-M   'P 1'
#
loop_
_entity.id
_entity.type
_entity.pdbx_description
1 polymer ?
#
loop_
_entity_poly.entity_id
_entity_poly.type
_entity_poly.pdbx_seq_one_letter_code
_entity_poly.pdbx_strand_id
1 'polypeptide(L)'
;MDSTLNNPEELLNPLSNPDVNPFEVAREAAAQIAEKTGVAKHDIGLTLGSGWGKAAELMGETTATIDAAEITGFSASAVVGHSGTLRSILLPSGKRALVIGARTHYYEGHGVRRVAHSVRTAAACGATTMVLTNGAGGIKPTWKPGTPVLIRDHINLTADSPLEGATFIDLTDLYSSRLRELARTVDSSLDDGVYVQFRGPHYETPAEVQMAKVLGGHIVGMSTALEAIAARQAGMEVLGLSLITNLAAGISENPLSHKEVLEAGAAAEGRISELLALIVEKL
;
A
#
# COMPACT_ATOMS: atom_id res chain seq x y z
N MET A 1 0.92 -19.59 -22.49
CA MET A 1 1.54 -20.56 -21.57
C MET A 1 2.19 -19.73 -20.49
N ASP A 2 1.67 -19.83 -19.31
CA ASP A 2 1.96 -18.97 -18.17
C ASP A 2 3.36 -19.28 -17.64
N SER A 3 4.33 -18.38 -17.89
CA SER A 3 5.74 -18.56 -17.49
C SER A 3 5.96 -18.28 -15.98
N THR A 4 4.93 -17.84 -15.26
CA THR A 4 5.01 -17.49 -13.84
C THR A 4 4.80 -18.69 -12.91
N LEU A 5 4.19 -19.80 -13.39
CA LEU A 5 3.83 -20.96 -12.56
C LEU A 5 4.99 -21.95 -12.29
N ASN A 6 6.21 -21.70 -12.76
CA ASN A 6 7.33 -22.62 -12.62
C ASN A 6 8.65 -21.96 -12.15
N ASN A 7 8.60 -20.87 -11.41
CA ASN A 7 9.80 -20.39 -10.74
C ASN A 7 10.02 -21.23 -9.45
N PRO A 8 11.11 -22.03 -9.35
CA PRO A 8 11.37 -22.87 -8.16
C PRO A 8 11.42 -22.04 -6.86
N GLU A 9 11.84 -20.79 -6.90
CA GLU A 9 11.89 -19.89 -5.74
C GLU A 9 10.49 -19.53 -5.24
N GLU A 10 9.48 -19.49 -6.12
CA GLU A 10 8.10 -19.22 -5.73
C GLU A 10 7.43 -20.40 -5.03
N LEU A 11 7.77 -21.62 -5.43
CA LEU A 11 7.32 -22.85 -4.76
C LEU A 11 7.91 -23.03 -3.37
N LEU A 12 9.06 -22.39 -3.10
CA LEU A 12 9.74 -22.41 -1.82
C LEU A 12 9.24 -21.34 -0.83
N ASN A 13 8.44 -20.37 -1.29
CA ASN A 13 7.91 -19.36 -0.37
C ASN A 13 6.87 -19.99 0.58
N PRO A 14 7.09 -19.89 1.91
CA PRO A 14 6.24 -20.55 2.90
C PRO A 14 4.76 -20.14 2.82
N LEU A 15 4.46 -18.94 2.34
CA LEU A 15 3.08 -18.45 2.19
C LEU A 15 2.32 -19.12 1.04
N SER A 16 2.98 -19.85 0.16
CA SER A 16 2.35 -20.68 -0.88
C SER A 16 1.79 -21.99 -0.33
N ASN A 17 2.21 -22.40 0.88
CA ASN A 17 1.68 -23.58 1.56
C ASN A 17 0.46 -23.20 2.42
N PRO A 18 -0.75 -23.76 2.16
CA PRO A 18 -1.95 -23.44 2.93
C PRO A 18 -1.87 -23.87 4.41
N ASP A 19 -1.05 -24.86 4.74
CA ASP A 19 -0.89 -25.40 6.09
C ASP A 19 0.03 -24.52 6.98
N VAL A 20 0.78 -23.61 6.37
CA VAL A 20 1.66 -22.68 7.12
C VAL A 20 0.83 -21.52 7.65
N ASN A 21 1.04 -21.17 8.92
CA ASN A 21 0.42 -20.03 9.55
C ASN A 21 1.08 -18.73 9.06
N PRO A 22 0.37 -17.84 8.32
CA PRO A 22 0.96 -16.62 7.78
C PRO A 22 1.42 -15.62 8.84
N PHE A 23 0.91 -15.71 10.06
CA PHE A 23 1.36 -14.86 11.17
C PHE A 23 2.70 -15.34 11.76
N GLU A 24 2.99 -16.67 11.72
CA GLU A 24 4.31 -17.19 12.08
C GLU A 24 5.37 -16.71 11.08
N VAL A 25 5.06 -16.78 9.79
CA VAL A 25 5.95 -16.27 8.73
C VAL A 25 6.24 -14.77 8.92
N ALA A 26 5.22 -14.00 9.30
CA ALA A 26 5.40 -12.58 9.59
C ALA A 26 6.26 -12.32 10.84
N ARG A 27 6.14 -13.16 11.88
CA ARG A 27 7.00 -13.07 13.08
C ARG A 27 8.46 -13.43 12.78
N GLU A 28 8.68 -14.43 11.94
CA GLU A 28 10.02 -14.78 11.46
C GLU A 28 10.64 -13.62 10.67
N ALA A 29 9.89 -13.05 9.73
CA ALA A 29 10.31 -11.88 8.98
C ALA A 29 10.65 -10.70 9.90
N ALA A 30 9.83 -10.44 10.91
CA ALA A 30 10.08 -9.37 11.88
C ALA A 30 11.36 -9.62 12.72
N ALA A 31 11.64 -10.87 13.11
CA ALA A 31 12.86 -11.21 13.80
C ALA A 31 14.10 -10.97 12.93
N GLN A 32 14.05 -11.35 11.65
CA GLN A 32 15.12 -11.09 10.68
C GLN A 32 15.34 -9.59 10.46
N ILE A 33 14.26 -8.81 10.37
CA ILE A 33 14.33 -7.34 10.27
C ILE A 33 15.00 -6.76 11.52
N ALA A 34 14.60 -7.20 12.71
CA ALA A 34 15.19 -6.74 13.96
C ALA A 34 16.71 -7.07 14.05
N GLU A 35 17.11 -8.26 13.64
CA GLU A 35 18.52 -8.67 13.57
C GLU A 35 19.32 -7.81 12.60
N LYS A 36 18.81 -7.63 11.35
CA LYS A 36 19.51 -6.90 10.29
C LYS A 36 19.57 -5.39 10.53
N THR A 37 18.56 -4.81 11.18
CA THR A 37 18.50 -3.37 11.45
C THR A 37 19.05 -2.96 12.79
N GLY A 38 19.17 -3.90 13.74
CA GLY A 38 19.43 -3.61 15.15
C GLY A 38 18.26 -2.92 15.87
N VAL A 39 17.07 -2.88 15.26
CA VAL A 39 15.89 -2.19 15.78
C VAL A 39 14.82 -3.22 16.15
N ALA A 40 14.56 -3.36 17.45
CA ALA A 40 13.62 -4.36 17.98
C ALA A 40 12.14 -4.01 17.70
N LYS A 41 11.82 -2.70 17.52
CA LYS A 41 10.45 -2.26 17.33
C LYS A 41 10.37 -1.09 16.34
N HIS A 42 9.38 -1.15 15.47
CA HIS A 42 8.97 -0.02 14.63
C HIS A 42 7.55 0.41 15.02
N ASP A 43 7.32 1.70 15.14
CA ASP A 43 6.03 2.26 15.60
C ASP A 43 5.03 2.43 14.46
N ILE A 44 5.54 2.66 13.24
CA ILE A 44 4.77 2.97 12.04
C ILE A 44 5.24 2.06 10.90
N GLY A 45 4.31 1.36 10.24
CA GLY A 45 4.53 0.68 8.97
C GLY A 45 4.08 1.56 7.80
N LEU A 46 4.85 1.59 6.71
CA LEU A 46 4.47 2.29 5.48
C LEU A 46 4.68 1.38 4.28
N THR A 47 3.67 1.29 3.41
CA THR A 47 3.85 0.76 2.05
C THR A 47 3.77 1.91 1.06
N LEU A 48 4.90 2.18 0.39
CA LEU A 48 4.99 3.25 -0.60
C LEU A 48 4.69 2.70 -2.00
N GLY A 49 3.60 3.21 -2.58
CA GLY A 49 3.20 2.88 -3.95
C GLY A 49 3.80 3.83 -4.99
N SER A 50 3.33 3.71 -6.24
CA SER A 50 3.80 4.51 -7.38
C SER A 50 3.70 6.02 -7.11
N GLY A 51 4.78 6.75 -7.36
CA GLY A 51 4.91 8.19 -7.15
C GLY A 51 5.31 8.61 -5.73
N TRP A 52 5.37 7.68 -4.74
CA TRP A 52 5.64 8.01 -3.34
C TRP A 52 7.05 7.65 -2.85
N GLY A 53 7.89 7.06 -3.72
CA GLY A 53 9.17 6.48 -3.32
C GLY A 53 10.13 7.43 -2.60
N LYS A 54 10.23 8.69 -3.05
CA LYS A 54 11.10 9.71 -2.44
C LYS A 54 10.67 10.16 -1.04
N ALA A 55 9.43 9.91 -0.64
CA ALA A 55 8.98 10.29 0.69
C ALA A 55 9.85 9.67 1.80
N ALA A 56 10.35 8.45 1.58
CA ALA A 56 11.26 7.79 2.52
C ALA A 56 12.56 8.58 2.80
N GLU A 57 13.01 9.40 1.85
CA GLU A 57 14.24 10.20 1.97
C GLU A 57 14.02 11.48 2.81
N LEU A 58 12.76 11.91 2.94
CA LEU A 58 12.38 13.15 3.64
C LEU A 58 11.83 12.91 5.05
N MET A 59 11.50 11.64 5.41
CA MET A 59 10.87 11.32 6.70
C MET A 59 11.85 11.39 7.88
N GLY A 60 13.14 11.17 7.65
CA GLY A 60 14.15 11.13 8.71
C GLY A 60 15.42 10.39 8.29
N GLU A 61 16.19 9.95 9.26
CA GLU A 61 17.44 9.24 9.03
C GLU A 61 17.18 7.76 8.70
N THR A 62 17.55 7.32 7.50
CA THR A 62 17.57 5.89 7.17
C THR A 62 18.73 5.21 7.88
N THR A 63 18.45 4.44 8.92
CA THR A 63 19.47 3.76 9.73
C THR A 63 19.84 2.38 9.20
N ALA A 64 18.96 1.76 8.40
CA ALA A 64 19.25 0.49 7.72
C ALA A 64 18.39 0.33 6.46
N THR A 65 18.93 -0.35 5.45
CA THR A 65 18.23 -0.77 4.23
C THR A 65 18.52 -2.25 4.01
N ILE A 66 17.46 -3.03 3.77
CA ILE A 66 17.50 -4.48 3.59
C ILE A 66 16.88 -4.80 2.23
N ASP A 67 17.44 -5.72 1.48
CA ASP A 67 16.77 -6.31 0.33
C ASP A 67 15.60 -7.17 0.81
N ALA A 68 14.40 -6.90 0.32
CA ALA A 68 13.21 -7.64 0.72
C ALA A 68 13.30 -9.13 0.38
N ALA A 69 14.01 -9.50 -0.68
CA ALA A 69 14.23 -10.91 -1.06
C ALA A 69 15.02 -11.71 -0.02
N GLU A 70 15.76 -11.03 0.89
CA GLU A 70 16.48 -11.69 1.99
C GLU A 70 15.59 -11.94 3.23
N ILE A 71 14.33 -11.52 3.19
CA ILE A 71 13.39 -11.63 4.32
C ILE A 71 12.31 -12.67 4.01
N THR A 72 12.12 -13.61 4.91
CA THR A 72 11.16 -14.70 4.78
C THR A 72 9.76 -14.19 4.38
N GLY A 73 9.17 -14.80 3.37
CA GLY A 73 7.83 -14.51 2.86
C GLY A 73 7.75 -13.35 1.85
N PHE A 74 8.76 -12.50 1.77
CA PHE A 74 8.84 -11.49 0.72
C PHE A 74 9.29 -12.09 -0.61
N SER A 75 9.02 -11.39 -1.70
CA SER A 75 9.47 -11.71 -3.05
C SER A 75 10.26 -10.54 -3.61
N ALA A 76 11.12 -10.79 -4.59
CA ALA A 76 11.69 -9.71 -5.38
C ALA A 76 10.56 -8.89 -6.03
N SER A 77 10.70 -7.56 -6.08
CA SER A 77 9.68 -6.71 -6.68
C SER A 77 9.57 -6.98 -8.18
N ALA A 78 8.36 -7.31 -8.66
CA ALA A 78 8.07 -7.50 -10.08
C ALA A 78 7.70 -6.18 -10.80
N VAL A 79 7.40 -5.11 -10.05
CA VAL A 79 6.91 -3.84 -10.60
C VAL A 79 8.04 -2.83 -10.75
N VAL A 80 8.21 -2.31 -11.95
CA VAL A 80 9.18 -1.23 -12.24
C VAL A 80 8.84 0.01 -11.42
N GLY A 81 9.83 0.56 -10.70
CA GLY A 81 9.66 1.73 -9.82
C GLY A 81 9.45 1.41 -8.35
N HIS A 82 9.32 0.13 -7.98
CA HIS A 82 9.38 -0.31 -6.58
C HIS A 82 10.83 -0.63 -6.21
N SER A 83 11.30 -0.16 -5.04
CA SER A 83 12.71 -0.32 -4.65
C SER A 83 13.11 -1.75 -4.31
N GLY A 84 12.15 -2.63 -4.04
CA GLY A 84 12.41 -3.99 -3.56
C GLY A 84 13.10 -4.04 -2.18
N THR A 85 13.09 -2.94 -1.42
CA THR A 85 13.80 -2.82 -0.15
C THR A 85 12.88 -2.54 1.02
N LEU A 86 13.35 -2.90 2.21
CA LEU A 86 12.80 -2.50 3.50
C LEU A 86 13.77 -1.49 4.13
N ARG A 87 13.26 -0.35 4.61
CA ARG A 87 14.09 0.68 5.25
C ARG A 87 13.62 0.93 6.68
N SER A 88 14.56 0.91 7.63
CA SER A 88 14.34 1.37 9.00
C SER A 88 14.71 2.84 9.08
N ILE A 89 13.77 3.69 9.45
CA ILE A 89 13.94 5.15 9.50
C ILE A 89 13.72 5.64 10.93
N LEU A 90 14.65 6.42 11.44
CA LEU A 90 14.47 7.19 12.66
C LEU A 90 13.85 8.54 12.31
N LEU A 91 12.63 8.76 12.76
CA LEU A 91 11.90 10.01 12.56
C LEU A 91 12.43 11.11 13.52
N PRO A 92 12.28 12.41 13.18
CA PRO A 92 12.65 13.52 14.10
C PRO A 92 11.94 13.44 15.46
N SER A 93 10.72 12.85 15.50
CA SER A 93 9.97 12.58 16.73
C SER A 93 10.59 11.52 17.65
N GLY A 94 11.63 10.82 17.20
CA GLY A 94 12.23 9.69 17.90
C GLY A 94 11.53 8.35 17.66
N LYS A 95 10.39 8.31 16.99
CA LYS A 95 9.70 7.09 16.57
C LYS A 95 10.46 6.38 15.45
N ARG A 96 10.19 5.09 15.27
CA ARG A 96 10.76 4.28 14.19
C ARG A 96 9.70 3.95 13.15
N ALA A 97 10.04 4.19 11.89
CA ALA A 97 9.22 3.81 10.74
C ALA A 97 9.86 2.64 9.98
N LEU A 98 9.07 1.63 9.63
CA LEU A 98 9.44 0.57 8.68
C LEU A 98 8.80 0.90 7.34
N VAL A 99 9.62 1.33 6.38
CA VAL A 99 9.16 1.61 5.01
C VAL A 99 9.37 0.37 4.16
N ILE A 100 8.29 -0.11 3.56
CA ILE A 100 8.23 -1.31 2.74
C ILE A 100 8.07 -0.87 1.27
N GLY A 101 9.15 -0.99 0.50
CA GLY A 101 9.19 -0.71 -0.93
C GLY A 101 9.00 -1.95 -1.82
N ALA A 102 8.57 -3.06 -1.21
CA ALA A 102 8.39 -4.37 -1.86
C ALA A 102 6.92 -4.81 -1.80
N ARG A 103 6.00 -4.01 -2.37
CA ARG A 103 4.57 -4.37 -2.45
C ARG A 103 4.37 -5.52 -3.43
N THR A 104 3.64 -6.55 -3.01
CA THR A 104 3.07 -7.59 -3.87
C THR A 104 1.65 -7.20 -4.25
N HIS A 105 1.33 -7.24 -5.55
CA HIS A 105 -0.03 -6.95 -6.02
C HIS A 105 -0.81 -8.25 -6.25
N TYR A 106 -2.12 -8.18 -6.09
CA TYR A 106 -2.98 -9.35 -6.23
C TYR A 106 -2.95 -9.92 -7.66
N TYR A 107 -2.75 -9.07 -8.68
CA TYR A 107 -2.63 -9.49 -10.07
C TYR A 107 -1.34 -10.28 -10.40
N GLU A 108 -0.34 -10.26 -9.52
CA GLU A 108 0.89 -11.05 -9.71
C GLU A 108 0.64 -12.56 -9.56
N GLY A 109 -0.54 -12.96 -9.03
CA GLY A 109 -0.95 -14.36 -8.96
C GLY A 109 -0.41 -15.12 -7.75
N HIS A 110 0.30 -14.46 -6.84
CA HIS A 110 0.88 -15.09 -5.64
C HIS A 110 -0.11 -15.34 -4.50
N GLY A 111 -1.37 -14.94 -4.69
CA GLY A 111 -2.42 -15.09 -3.69
C GLY A 111 -2.42 -14.01 -2.61
N VAL A 112 -3.56 -13.92 -1.90
CA VAL A 112 -3.83 -12.87 -0.92
C VAL A 112 -2.92 -12.92 0.30
N ARG A 113 -2.41 -14.09 0.68
CA ARG A 113 -1.47 -14.25 1.82
C ARG A 113 -0.19 -13.43 1.60
N ARG A 114 0.35 -13.44 0.37
CA ARG A 114 1.54 -12.66 0.00
C ARG A 114 1.24 -11.16 -0.09
N VAL A 115 0.07 -10.77 -0.60
CA VAL A 115 -0.37 -9.37 -0.60
C VAL A 115 -0.40 -8.80 0.82
N ALA A 116 -0.93 -9.56 1.78
CA ALA A 116 -1.06 -9.15 3.17
C ALA A 116 0.24 -9.27 3.99
N HIS A 117 1.28 -9.94 3.46
CA HIS A 117 2.47 -10.28 4.23
C HIS A 117 3.25 -9.05 4.74
N SER A 118 3.44 -8.05 3.89
CA SER A 118 4.12 -6.80 4.26
C SER A 118 3.47 -6.12 5.46
N VAL A 119 2.15 -6.08 5.48
CA VAL A 119 1.37 -5.48 6.56
C VAL A 119 1.43 -6.33 7.84
N ARG A 120 1.29 -7.65 7.71
CA ARG A 120 1.45 -8.57 8.85
C ARG A 120 2.85 -8.48 9.46
N THR A 121 3.88 -8.33 8.62
CA THR A 121 5.27 -8.14 9.06
C THR A 121 5.43 -6.81 9.79
N ALA A 122 4.88 -5.71 9.29
CA ALA A 122 4.91 -4.42 9.99
C ALA A 122 4.26 -4.51 11.39
N ALA A 123 3.12 -5.19 11.50
CA ALA A 123 2.47 -5.45 12.78
C ALA A 123 3.34 -6.31 13.71
N ALA A 124 3.98 -7.35 13.19
CA ALA A 124 4.90 -8.21 13.95
C ALA A 124 6.15 -7.45 14.41
N CYS A 125 6.61 -6.43 13.66
CA CYS A 125 7.65 -5.50 14.07
C CYS A 125 7.19 -4.51 15.17
N GLY A 126 5.92 -4.55 15.58
CA GLY A 126 5.36 -3.71 16.65
C GLY A 126 4.68 -2.43 16.17
N ALA A 127 4.45 -2.25 14.86
CA ALA A 127 3.75 -1.10 14.33
C ALA A 127 2.29 -1.07 14.81
N THR A 128 1.85 0.10 15.24
CA THR A 128 0.46 0.36 15.65
C THR A 128 -0.31 1.19 14.63
N THR A 129 0.40 1.78 13.66
CA THR A 129 -0.15 2.54 12.57
C THR A 129 0.39 2.02 11.25
N MET A 130 -0.49 1.85 10.25
CA MET A 130 -0.12 1.47 8.89
C MET A 130 -0.51 2.58 7.92
N VAL A 131 0.47 3.09 7.17
CA VAL A 131 0.26 4.06 6.09
C VAL A 131 0.35 3.34 4.76
N LEU A 132 -0.71 3.40 3.97
CA LEU A 132 -0.81 2.76 2.66
C LEU A 132 -0.93 3.83 1.58
N THR A 133 0.04 3.90 0.67
CA THR A 133 -0.03 4.83 -0.46
C THR A 133 -0.12 4.09 -1.79
N ASN A 134 -0.71 4.73 -2.78
CA ASN A 134 -0.83 4.19 -4.13
C ASN A 134 -0.90 5.31 -5.19
N GLY A 135 -0.69 4.94 -6.46
CA GLY A 135 -1.14 5.72 -7.61
C GLY A 135 -2.47 5.14 -8.10
N ALA A 136 -3.40 5.98 -8.50
CA ALA A 136 -4.77 5.57 -8.81
C ALA A 136 -5.45 6.47 -9.85
N GLY A 137 -6.49 5.95 -10.51
CA GLY A 137 -7.36 6.67 -11.41
C GLY A 137 -8.47 7.43 -10.66
N GLY A 138 -8.63 8.72 -10.95
CA GLY A 138 -9.69 9.55 -10.38
C GLY A 138 -10.98 9.43 -11.17
N ILE A 139 -12.11 9.18 -10.48
CA ILE A 139 -13.47 9.23 -11.08
C ILE A 139 -14.06 10.63 -10.94
N LYS A 140 -13.70 11.37 -9.89
CA LYS A 140 -14.19 12.73 -9.64
C LYS A 140 -13.52 13.73 -10.62
N PRO A 141 -14.26 14.39 -11.53
CA PRO A 141 -13.66 15.21 -12.60
C PRO A 141 -12.91 16.44 -12.10
N THR A 142 -13.14 16.85 -10.85
CA THR A 142 -12.46 18.00 -10.23
C THR A 142 -11.04 17.69 -9.78
N TRP A 143 -10.68 16.42 -9.67
CA TRP A 143 -9.32 16.00 -9.32
C TRP A 143 -8.44 15.99 -10.57
N LYS A 144 -7.29 16.59 -10.46
CA LYS A 144 -6.29 16.63 -11.54
C LYS A 144 -5.20 15.61 -11.28
N PRO A 145 -4.50 15.10 -12.30
CA PRO A 145 -3.27 14.36 -12.10
C PRO A 145 -2.32 15.12 -11.17
N GLY A 146 -1.71 14.41 -10.23
CA GLY A 146 -0.88 14.98 -9.17
C GLY A 146 -1.64 15.36 -7.88
N THR A 147 -2.97 15.20 -7.82
CA THR A 147 -3.75 15.48 -6.60
C THR A 147 -3.63 14.32 -5.59
N PRO A 148 -3.14 14.56 -4.35
CA PRO A 148 -3.23 13.60 -3.27
C PRO A 148 -4.65 13.60 -2.69
N VAL A 149 -5.19 12.41 -2.41
CA VAL A 149 -6.54 12.21 -1.87
C VAL A 149 -6.48 11.20 -0.72
N LEU A 150 -7.15 11.49 0.40
CA LEU A 150 -7.30 10.56 1.50
C LEU A 150 -8.31 9.45 1.12
N ILE A 151 -7.99 8.22 1.48
CA ILE A 151 -8.95 7.13 1.39
C ILE A 151 -9.79 7.13 2.67
N ARG A 152 -11.10 7.33 2.54
CA ARG A 152 -12.02 7.28 3.70
C ARG A 152 -12.68 5.93 3.88
N ASP A 153 -12.80 5.17 2.78
CA ASP A 153 -13.43 3.86 2.73
C ASP A 153 -13.03 3.14 1.45
N HIS A 154 -13.37 1.86 1.30
CA HIS A 154 -13.15 1.14 0.06
C HIS A 154 -14.32 0.22 -0.35
N ILE A 155 -14.32 -0.12 -1.64
CA ILE A 155 -15.10 -1.20 -2.23
C ILE A 155 -14.11 -2.22 -2.78
N ASN A 156 -14.11 -3.43 -2.22
CA ASN A 156 -13.23 -4.52 -2.66
C ASN A 156 -13.92 -5.36 -3.74
N LEU A 157 -13.49 -5.21 -4.99
CA LEU A 157 -13.97 -5.99 -6.14
C LEU A 157 -13.01 -7.12 -6.55
N THR A 158 -12.06 -7.49 -5.69
CA THR A 158 -11.18 -8.64 -5.97
C THR A 158 -11.86 -9.98 -5.76
N ALA A 159 -13.00 -10.01 -5.08
CA ALA A 159 -13.71 -11.20 -4.60
C ALA A 159 -12.86 -12.10 -3.66
N ASP A 160 -11.84 -11.51 -2.99
CA ASP A 160 -10.95 -12.21 -2.07
C ASP A 160 -10.78 -11.42 -0.77
N SER A 161 -10.25 -12.07 0.27
CA SER A 161 -10.02 -11.49 1.59
C SER A 161 -8.72 -12.03 2.20
N PRO A 162 -7.93 -11.22 2.93
CA PRO A 162 -6.78 -11.70 3.68
C PRO A 162 -7.18 -12.45 4.96
N LEU A 163 -8.45 -12.40 5.35
CA LEU A 163 -8.96 -13.10 6.53
C LEU A 163 -9.14 -14.59 6.20
N GLU A 164 -8.77 -15.44 7.12
CA GLU A 164 -8.87 -16.89 6.99
C GLU A 164 -9.78 -17.47 8.05
N GLY A 165 -10.54 -18.51 7.67
CA GLY A 165 -11.50 -19.15 8.55
C GLY A 165 -12.65 -18.23 8.98
N ALA A 166 -13.26 -18.52 10.14
CA ALA A 166 -14.39 -17.76 10.69
C ALA A 166 -13.89 -16.53 11.49
N THR A 167 -13.08 -15.68 10.85
CA THR A 167 -12.53 -14.47 11.46
C THR A 167 -13.39 -13.27 11.09
N PHE A 168 -14.08 -12.68 12.06
CA PHE A 168 -14.93 -11.51 11.84
C PHE A 168 -14.31 -10.28 12.52
N ILE A 169 -14.16 -9.20 11.78
CA ILE A 169 -13.60 -7.94 12.26
C ILE A 169 -14.48 -6.75 11.87
N ASP A 170 -14.48 -5.71 12.68
CA ASP A 170 -15.19 -4.48 12.37
C ASP A 170 -14.34 -3.58 11.46
N LEU A 171 -14.92 -3.18 10.33
CA LEU A 171 -14.31 -2.31 9.32
C LEU A 171 -14.99 -0.92 9.25
N THR A 172 -15.86 -0.57 10.18
CA THR A 172 -16.64 0.69 10.15
C THR A 172 -15.76 1.94 10.07
N ASP A 173 -14.65 1.98 10.82
CA ASP A 173 -13.63 3.04 10.74
C ASP A 173 -12.27 2.42 10.33
N LEU A 174 -12.27 1.68 9.22
CA LEU A 174 -11.07 0.99 8.74
C LEU A 174 -9.95 1.97 8.43
N TYR A 175 -10.24 2.98 7.61
CA TYR A 175 -9.34 4.11 7.39
C TYR A 175 -9.64 5.15 8.46
N SER A 176 -8.80 5.19 9.50
CA SER A 176 -9.04 5.95 10.74
C SER A 176 -9.45 7.40 10.47
N SER A 177 -10.62 7.77 10.94
CA SER A 177 -11.12 9.15 10.89
C SER A 177 -10.15 10.10 11.62
N ARG A 178 -9.62 9.66 12.77
CA ARG A 178 -8.61 10.39 13.55
C ARG A 178 -7.35 10.69 12.73
N LEU A 179 -6.83 9.70 11.99
CA LEU A 179 -5.62 9.88 11.18
C LEU A 179 -5.89 10.76 9.95
N ARG A 180 -7.09 10.69 9.35
CA ARG A 180 -7.47 11.58 8.25
C ARG A 180 -7.57 13.04 8.72
N GLU A 181 -8.15 13.29 9.89
CA GLU A 181 -8.18 14.63 10.48
C GLU A 181 -6.77 15.14 10.84
N LEU A 182 -5.90 14.28 11.36
CA LEU A 182 -4.49 14.61 11.58
C LEU A 182 -3.81 15.01 10.26
N ALA A 183 -4.01 14.27 9.17
CA ALA A 183 -3.47 14.62 7.86
C ALA A 183 -3.95 16.01 7.38
N ARG A 184 -5.22 16.35 7.62
CA ARG A 184 -5.78 17.68 7.31
C ARG A 184 -5.20 18.81 8.16
N THR A 185 -4.60 18.52 9.32
CA THR A 185 -3.84 19.56 10.07
C THR A 185 -2.53 19.92 9.37
N VAL A 186 -2.05 19.06 8.46
CA VAL A 186 -0.86 19.34 7.64
C VAL A 186 -1.27 20.07 6.35
N ASP A 187 -2.30 19.58 5.68
CA ASP A 187 -2.86 20.21 4.48
C ASP A 187 -4.39 20.13 4.53
N SER A 188 -5.02 21.26 4.85
CA SER A 188 -6.49 21.36 4.96
C SER A 188 -7.21 21.23 3.63
N SER A 189 -6.50 21.25 2.50
CA SER A 189 -7.08 21.06 1.16
C SER A 189 -7.26 19.59 0.77
N LEU A 190 -6.78 18.64 1.60
CA LEU A 190 -6.91 17.21 1.34
C LEU A 190 -8.38 16.80 1.29
N ASP A 191 -8.84 16.46 0.08
CA ASP A 191 -10.14 15.85 -0.17
C ASP A 191 -10.08 14.35 0.18
N ASP A 192 -11.22 13.69 0.30
CA ASP A 192 -11.29 12.27 0.51
C ASP A 192 -12.22 11.55 -0.45
N GLY A 193 -12.02 10.25 -0.61
CA GLY A 193 -12.81 9.41 -1.49
C GLY A 193 -12.89 7.95 -1.08
N VAL A 194 -13.86 7.27 -1.71
CA VAL A 194 -14.00 5.81 -1.63
C VAL A 194 -13.13 5.19 -2.71
N TYR A 195 -12.20 4.33 -2.29
CA TYR A 195 -11.30 3.61 -3.19
C TYR A 195 -11.94 2.31 -3.65
N VAL A 196 -11.95 2.04 -4.95
CA VAL A 196 -12.44 0.78 -5.52
C VAL A 196 -11.25 -0.05 -5.97
N GLN A 197 -11.03 -1.19 -5.31
CA GLN A 197 -9.98 -2.11 -5.72
C GLN A 197 -10.50 -3.07 -6.77
N PHE A 198 -9.95 -2.98 -7.99
CA PHE A 198 -10.05 -4.00 -9.02
C PHE A 198 -8.87 -4.97 -8.93
N ARG A 199 -9.01 -6.13 -9.57
CA ARG A 199 -7.93 -7.12 -9.60
C ARG A 199 -6.71 -6.64 -10.40
N GLY A 200 -6.94 -6.05 -11.59
CA GLY A 200 -5.88 -5.80 -12.58
C GLY A 200 -5.40 -7.09 -13.27
N PRO A 201 -4.29 -7.05 -14.07
CA PRO A 201 -3.39 -5.89 -14.31
C PRO A 201 -3.89 -4.92 -15.38
N HIS A 202 -4.97 -5.23 -16.12
CA HIS A 202 -5.53 -4.29 -17.11
C HIS A 202 -6.20 -3.10 -16.40
N TYR A 203 -6.16 -1.94 -17.04
CA TYR A 203 -6.98 -0.81 -16.63
C TYR A 203 -8.46 -1.12 -16.84
N GLU A 204 -9.30 -0.46 -16.05
CA GLU A 204 -10.75 -0.61 -16.13
C GLU A 204 -11.27 -0.15 -17.48
N THR A 205 -12.32 -0.79 -18.00
CA THR A 205 -13.08 -0.28 -19.12
C THR A 205 -13.94 0.92 -18.69
N PRO A 206 -14.40 1.78 -19.62
CA PRO A 206 -15.34 2.86 -19.28
C PRO A 206 -16.60 2.37 -18.55
N ALA A 207 -17.09 1.16 -18.88
CA ALA A 207 -18.26 0.55 -18.23
C ALA A 207 -17.95 0.13 -16.77
N GLU A 208 -16.77 -0.41 -16.51
CA GLU A 208 -16.31 -0.75 -15.16
C GLU A 208 -16.09 0.51 -14.31
N VAL A 209 -15.56 1.59 -14.89
CA VAL A 209 -15.46 2.89 -14.20
C VAL A 209 -16.84 3.46 -13.89
N GLN A 210 -17.79 3.37 -14.82
CA GLN A 210 -19.17 3.80 -14.57
C GLN A 210 -19.84 2.94 -13.49
N MET A 211 -19.59 1.63 -13.45
CA MET A 211 -20.05 0.73 -12.39
C MET A 211 -19.47 1.17 -11.03
N ALA A 212 -18.17 1.40 -10.95
CA ALA A 212 -17.52 1.88 -9.72
C ALA A 212 -18.14 3.19 -9.22
N LYS A 213 -18.42 4.13 -10.14
CA LYS A 213 -19.09 5.40 -9.83
C LYS A 213 -20.50 5.19 -9.28
N VAL A 214 -21.30 4.31 -9.89
CA VAL A 214 -22.67 4.00 -9.43
C VAL A 214 -22.66 3.36 -8.04
N LEU A 215 -21.64 2.54 -7.73
CA LEU A 215 -21.44 1.95 -6.39
C LEU A 215 -20.98 2.97 -5.34
N GLY A 216 -20.69 4.20 -5.71
CA GLY A 216 -20.21 5.24 -4.79
C GLY A 216 -18.68 5.38 -4.72
N GLY A 217 -17.96 4.75 -5.64
CA GLY A 217 -16.51 4.88 -5.77
C GLY A 217 -16.09 6.24 -6.35
N HIS A 218 -14.92 6.71 -5.94
CA HIS A 218 -14.31 7.98 -6.35
C HIS A 218 -12.92 7.79 -6.95
N ILE A 219 -12.27 6.67 -6.64
CA ILE A 219 -10.90 6.33 -6.99
C ILE A 219 -10.88 4.87 -7.44
N VAL A 220 -10.16 4.52 -8.48
CA VAL A 220 -9.96 3.14 -8.93
C VAL A 220 -8.48 2.76 -8.90
N GLY A 221 -8.18 1.53 -8.51
CA GLY A 221 -6.83 1.01 -8.49
C GLY A 221 -6.77 -0.48 -8.16
N MET A 222 -5.55 -1.02 -8.01
CA MET A 222 -5.31 -2.48 -8.01
C MET A 222 -4.54 -2.95 -6.76
N SER A 223 -4.60 -2.18 -5.65
CA SER A 223 -3.90 -2.48 -4.40
C SER A 223 -4.69 -1.99 -3.18
N THR A 224 -4.08 -2.01 -2.00
CA THR A 224 -4.50 -1.26 -0.79
C THR A 224 -5.66 -1.85 0.01
N ALA A 225 -6.81 -2.22 -0.58
CA ALA A 225 -7.96 -2.70 0.21
C ALA A 225 -7.65 -3.99 0.96
N LEU A 226 -7.01 -4.96 0.32
CA LEU A 226 -6.61 -6.21 0.97
C LEU A 226 -5.56 -5.97 2.08
N GLU A 227 -4.63 -5.04 1.86
CA GLU A 227 -3.63 -4.64 2.85
C GLU A 227 -4.29 -3.93 4.04
N ALA A 228 -5.25 -3.04 3.79
CA ALA A 228 -5.97 -2.33 4.84
C ALA A 228 -6.78 -3.29 5.74
N ILE A 229 -7.46 -4.28 5.15
CA ILE A 229 -8.18 -5.33 5.90
C ILE A 229 -7.20 -6.10 6.79
N ALA A 230 -6.03 -6.50 6.27
CA ALA A 230 -4.99 -7.19 7.04
C ALA A 230 -4.42 -6.32 8.16
N ALA A 231 -4.25 -5.02 7.93
CA ALA A 231 -3.81 -4.07 8.96
C ALA A 231 -4.82 -3.96 10.10
N ARG A 232 -6.10 -3.87 9.77
CA ARG A 232 -7.17 -3.84 10.76
C ARG A 232 -7.26 -5.14 11.56
N GLN A 233 -7.09 -6.31 10.90
CA GLN A 233 -7.01 -7.60 11.58
C GLN A 233 -5.89 -7.64 12.61
N ALA A 234 -4.75 -7.01 12.29
CA ALA A 234 -3.59 -6.93 13.18
C ALA A 234 -3.73 -5.84 14.26
N GLY A 235 -4.87 -5.14 14.34
CA GLY A 235 -5.13 -4.10 15.35
C GLY A 235 -4.48 -2.75 15.07
N MET A 236 -3.97 -2.52 13.86
CA MET A 236 -3.37 -1.23 13.49
C MET A 236 -4.45 -0.21 13.08
N GLU A 237 -4.20 1.07 13.36
CA GLU A 237 -4.88 2.16 12.67
C GLU A 237 -4.34 2.31 11.25
N VAL A 238 -5.22 2.58 10.29
CA VAL A 238 -4.84 2.68 8.88
C VAL A 238 -5.06 4.10 8.37
N LEU A 239 -4.04 4.65 7.69
CA LEU A 239 -4.15 5.86 6.88
C LEU A 239 -3.89 5.48 5.42
N GLY A 240 -4.86 5.73 4.55
CA GLY A 240 -4.74 5.53 3.10
C GLY A 240 -4.61 6.84 2.35
N LEU A 241 -3.65 6.93 1.43
CA LEU A 241 -3.49 8.06 0.51
C LEU A 241 -3.34 7.56 -0.93
N SER A 242 -4.13 8.12 -1.83
CA SER A 242 -4.01 7.91 -3.27
C SER A 242 -3.42 9.16 -3.93
N LEU A 243 -2.44 8.96 -4.81
CA LEU A 243 -2.08 9.99 -5.79
C LEU A 243 -2.94 9.77 -7.02
N ILE A 244 -3.75 10.75 -7.41
CA ILE A 244 -4.44 10.71 -8.69
C ILE A 244 -3.40 10.88 -9.79
N THR A 245 -3.11 9.81 -10.51
CA THR A 245 -2.12 9.81 -11.60
C THR A 245 -2.74 10.13 -12.95
N ASN A 246 -4.02 9.83 -13.09
CA ASN A 246 -4.81 10.04 -14.30
C ASN A 246 -6.30 10.11 -13.94
N LEU A 247 -7.12 10.63 -14.83
CA LEU A 247 -8.56 10.40 -14.76
C LEU A 247 -8.86 8.99 -15.28
N ALA A 248 -9.78 8.29 -14.62
CA ALA A 248 -10.16 6.92 -14.98
C ALA A 248 -10.77 6.85 -16.41
N ALA A 249 -10.75 5.64 -16.99
CA ALA A 249 -11.22 5.42 -18.36
C ALA A 249 -12.66 5.94 -18.58
N GLY A 250 -12.86 6.67 -19.66
CA GLY A 250 -14.14 7.29 -20.00
C GLY A 250 -14.50 8.55 -19.19
N ILE A 251 -13.65 8.98 -18.26
CA ILE A 251 -13.75 10.30 -17.61
C ILE A 251 -12.92 11.33 -18.38
N SER A 252 -11.73 10.93 -18.87
CA SER A 252 -10.92 11.68 -19.82
C SER A 252 -11.18 11.18 -21.25
N GLU A 253 -11.05 12.07 -22.23
CA GLU A 253 -11.10 11.73 -23.66
C GLU A 253 -9.82 11.04 -24.14
N ASN A 254 -8.71 11.17 -23.40
CA ASN A 254 -7.42 10.58 -23.75
C ASN A 254 -7.34 9.11 -23.36
N PRO A 255 -6.73 8.23 -24.19
CA PRO A 255 -6.42 6.86 -23.82
C PRO A 255 -5.48 6.82 -22.61
N LEU A 256 -5.69 5.85 -21.71
CA LEU A 256 -4.81 5.62 -20.57
C LEU A 256 -3.49 4.98 -21.01
N SER A 257 -2.38 5.44 -20.42
CA SER A 257 -1.08 4.82 -20.61
C SER A 257 -0.30 4.76 -19.29
N HIS A 258 0.47 3.69 -19.10
CA HIS A 258 1.34 3.57 -17.93
C HIS A 258 2.43 4.68 -17.91
N LYS A 259 2.81 5.20 -19.07
CA LYS A 259 3.74 6.32 -19.21
C LYS A 259 3.19 7.59 -18.56
N GLU A 260 1.92 7.94 -18.81
CA GLU A 260 1.27 9.10 -18.17
C GLU A 260 1.18 8.95 -16.66
N VAL A 261 0.93 7.74 -16.16
CA VAL A 261 0.93 7.44 -14.72
C VAL A 261 2.30 7.74 -14.11
N LEU A 262 3.39 7.30 -14.75
CA LEU A 262 4.76 7.56 -14.31
C LEU A 262 5.12 9.05 -14.37
N GLU A 263 4.77 9.74 -15.44
CA GLU A 263 5.02 11.18 -15.64
C GLU A 263 4.27 12.03 -14.60
N ALA A 264 2.99 11.72 -14.36
CA ALA A 264 2.21 12.41 -13.33
C ALA A 264 2.76 12.15 -11.92
N GLY A 265 3.19 10.93 -11.64
CA GLY A 265 3.87 10.56 -10.40
C GLY A 265 5.15 11.38 -10.20
N ALA A 266 6.02 11.43 -11.21
CA ALA A 266 7.28 12.17 -11.17
C ALA A 266 7.06 13.69 -11.01
N ALA A 267 6.07 14.26 -11.69
CA ALA A 267 5.74 15.69 -11.59
C ALA A 267 5.23 16.09 -10.19
N ALA A 268 4.52 15.20 -9.51
CA ALA A 268 3.96 15.45 -8.18
C ALA A 268 4.93 15.07 -7.03
N GLU A 269 5.96 14.27 -7.32
CA GLU A 269 6.79 13.54 -6.36
C GLU A 269 7.36 14.42 -5.23
N GLY A 270 7.90 15.60 -5.53
CA GLY A 270 8.45 16.49 -4.51
C GLY A 270 7.38 16.90 -3.49
N ARG A 271 6.26 17.46 -3.98
CA ARG A 271 5.17 17.94 -3.14
C ARG A 271 4.51 16.84 -2.29
N ILE A 272 4.22 15.69 -2.88
CA ILE A 272 3.57 14.61 -2.15
C ILE A 272 4.52 13.93 -1.15
N SER A 273 5.82 13.91 -1.44
CA SER A 273 6.83 13.38 -0.54
C SER A 273 6.99 14.24 0.71
N GLU A 274 7.04 15.57 0.56
CA GLU A 274 7.02 16.51 1.67
C GLU A 274 5.74 16.40 2.50
N LEU A 275 4.58 16.35 1.83
CA LEU A 275 3.29 16.15 2.49
C LEU A 275 3.27 14.89 3.35
N LEU A 276 3.70 13.75 2.78
CA LEU A 276 3.70 12.48 3.50
C LEU A 276 4.68 12.49 4.66
N ALA A 277 5.87 13.05 4.49
CA ALA A 277 6.86 13.17 5.56
C ALA A 277 6.30 13.98 6.75
N LEU A 278 5.67 15.12 6.48
CA LEU A 278 5.04 15.98 7.51
C LEU A 278 3.87 15.26 8.21
N ILE A 279 3.08 14.46 7.49
CA ILE A 279 2.01 13.66 8.09
C ILE A 279 2.61 12.59 9.02
N VAL A 280 3.62 11.84 8.53
CA VAL A 280 4.25 10.75 9.28
C VAL A 280 4.93 11.25 10.57
N GLU A 281 5.52 12.43 10.54
CA GLU A 281 6.12 13.05 11.74
C GLU A 281 5.10 13.31 12.86
N LYS A 282 3.82 13.54 12.50
CA LYS A 282 2.72 13.77 13.45
C LYS A 282 2.03 12.49 13.94
N LEU A 283 2.28 11.33 13.29
CA LEU A 283 1.72 10.06 13.72
C LEU A 283 2.39 9.57 15.00
#